data_1870467c545708653f75478305fd89e0
#
_entry.id   1870467c545708653f75478305fd89e0
#
_cell.length_a   1.000
_cell.length_b   1.000
_cell.length_c   1.000
_cell.angle_alpha   90.00
_cell.angle_beta   90.00
_cell.angle_gamma   90.00
#
_symmetry.space_group_name_H-M   'P 1'
#
loop_
_entity.id
_entity.type
_entity.pdbx_description
1 polymer ?
#
loop_
_entity_poly.entity_id
_entity_poly.type
_entity_poly.pdbx_seq_one_letter_code
_entity_poly.pdbx_strand_id
1 'polypeptide(L)'
;MRARLAALFLVLIVEGCVATSSSDGAARKPSSLPLGELLLVGFGGTQVEGNDEVRSLVCDVKVGGLILFERDARSGEARNISSPEQVRQLTSDLQALALLCTGRRLLIAADNEGGAVMRLSTRLGYLPTPPPQALGDAGDPAATALESRRMGATIREAGINWNLAPVVDVAVNPLNPAVVTLGRTFSSDPQQVIIQARAFIQGMHEAGVLTSLKHFPGHGSSRTDSHHGFVDVTETADLTIELAPYRALIKEGLADSIMTAHVFNRGLDPWNPATLSRFTIKRYLRGKLDYKGLVVSDDLLMGAIRQQYGVEEASILALQASVDMLLISQNQGRVERGAAERVIAAIRGALSDGRLSSKALATSIQRVRALRSRITP
;
A
#
# COMPACT_ATOMS: atom_id res chain seq x y z
N MET A 1 100.27 15.85 26.07
CA MET A 1 99.15 16.39 26.82
C MET A 1 97.86 16.24 25.98
N ARG A 2 97.24 15.13 26.04
CA ARG A 2 95.98 14.86 25.29
C ARG A 2 95.05 14.09 26.23
N ALA A 3 93.97 14.79 26.69
CA ALA A 3 92.86 14.21 27.48
C ALA A 3 91.93 13.39 26.57
N ARG A 4 91.67 12.16 26.92
CA ARG A 4 90.69 11.30 26.26
C ARG A 4 89.41 11.34 27.12
N LEU A 5 88.30 11.88 26.54
CA LEU A 5 86.96 11.77 27.05
C LEU A 5 86.43 10.37 26.69
N ALA A 6 85.97 9.63 27.67
CA ALA A 6 85.19 8.41 27.47
C ALA A 6 83.70 8.76 27.42
N ALA A 7 83.05 8.47 26.39
CA ALA A 7 81.57 8.62 26.27
C ALA A 7 80.89 7.31 26.71
N LEU A 8 80.06 7.47 27.75
CA LEU A 8 79.22 6.39 28.29
C LEU A 8 77.91 6.33 27.45
N PHE A 9 77.65 5.26 26.69
CA PHE A 9 76.38 5.05 26.01
C PHE A 9 75.41 4.37 26.98
N LEU A 10 74.34 5.09 27.35
CA LEU A 10 73.21 4.54 28.09
C LEU A 10 72.22 3.95 27.09
N VAL A 11 72.06 2.64 27.08
CA VAL A 11 71.01 1.95 26.26
C VAL A 11 69.75 1.94 27.07
N LEU A 12 68.77 2.73 26.62
CA LEU A 12 67.37 2.69 27.11
C LEU A 12 66.64 1.60 26.34
N ILE A 13 66.34 0.50 27.02
CA ILE A 13 65.40 -0.49 26.51
C ILE A 13 63.99 0.03 26.69
N VAL A 14 63.29 0.39 25.60
CA VAL A 14 61.88 0.71 25.61
C VAL A 14 61.14 -0.60 25.35
N GLU A 15 60.55 -1.17 26.41
CA GLU A 15 59.56 -2.26 26.26
C GLU A 15 58.28 -1.68 25.60
N GLY A 16 58.10 -1.94 24.33
CA GLY A 16 56.89 -1.63 23.61
C GLY A 16 55.77 -2.61 23.97
N CYS A 17 54.81 -2.15 24.81
CA CYS A 17 53.55 -2.83 24.97
C CYS A 17 52.79 -2.80 23.61
N VAL A 18 52.80 -3.92 22.89
CA VAL A 18 51.90 -4.14 21.75
C VAL A 18 50.51 -4.37 22.33
N ALA A 19 49.68 -3.32 22.32
CA ALA A 19 48.27 -3.45 22.56
C ALA A 19 47.64 -4.13 21.32
N THR A 20 47.37 -5.43 21.41
CA THR A 20 46.51 -6.13 20.47
C THR A 20 45.10 -5.59 20.64
N SER A 21 44.70 -4.66 19.76
CA SER A 21 43.31 -4.29 19.60
C SER A 21 42.57 -5.48 18.97
N SER A 22 41.99 -6.33 19.82
CA SER A 22 40.95 -7.27 19.38
C SER A 22 39.76 -6.42 18.97
N SER A 23 39.63 -6.21 17.63
CA SER A 23 38.38 -5.73 17.05
C SER A 23 37.38 -6.90 17.15
N ASP A 24 36.70 -6.97 18.31
CA ASP A 24 35.46 -7.70 18.43
C ASP A 24 34.47 -7.08 17.42
N GLY A 25 34.50 -7.63 16.23
CA GLY A 25 33.43 -7.49 15.26
C GLY A 25 32.19 -8.18 15.84
N ALA A 26 31.56 -7.51 16.81
CA ALA A 26 30.22 -7.90 17.24
C ALA A 26 29.36 -7.91 15.97
N ALA A 27 29.12 -9.08 15.40
CA ALA A 27 28.15 -9.30 14.36
C ALA A 27 26.84 -8.69 14.88
N ARG A 28 26.48 -7.52 14.35
CA ARG A 28 25.18 -6.90 14.63
C ARG A 28 24.16 -7.96 14.35
N LYS A 29 23.50 -8.50 15.40
CA LYS A 29 22.29 -9.32 15.23
C LYS A 29 21.45 -8.60 14.19
N PRO A 30 21.00 -9.29 13.11
CA PRO A 30 20.16 -8.67 12.13
C PRO A 30 18.99 -8.03 12.87
N SER A 31 18.86 -6.71 12.74
CA SER A 31 17.80 -5.95 13.39
C SER A 31 16.50 -6.63 13.04
N SER A 32 15.74 -7.05 14.03
CA SER A 32 14.45 -7.73 13.85
C SER A 32 13.40 -6.73 13.38
N LEU A 33 13.58 -6.23 12.14
CA LEU A 33 12.58 -5.37 11.51
C LEU A 33 11.25 -6.13 11.49
N PRO A 34 10.16 -5.51 11.92
CA PRO A 34 8.83 -6.13 11.88
C PRO A 34 8.29 -6.11 10.44
N LEU A 35 8.85 -6.98 9.59
CA LEU A 35 8.60 -7.01 8.14
C LEU A 35 7.13 -7.28 7.82
N GLY A 36 6.40 -7.98 8.67
CA GLY A 36 4.96 -8.19 8.51
C GLY A 36 4.17 -6.87 8.43
N GLU A 37 4.65 -5.80 9.09
CA GLU A 37 3.98 -4.50 9.00
C GLU A 37 3.95 -3.92 7.57
N LEU A 38 4.79 -4.43 6.66
CA LEU A 38 4.79 -4.04 5.24
C LEU A 38 3.71 -4.74 4.40
N LEU A 39 2.90 -5.61 5.00
CA LEU A 39 1.90 -6.41 4.27
C LEU A 39 0.48 -5.96 4.59
N LEU A 40 -0.33 -5.82 3.54
CA LEU A 40 -1.78 -5.73 3.54
C LEU A 40 -2.31 -7.02 2.90
N VAL A 41 -2.94 -7.90 3.69
CA VAL A 41 -3.25 -9.27 3.25
C VAL A 41 -4.74 -9.56 3.32
N GLY A 42 -5.27 -10.24 2.30
CA GLY A 42 -6.61 -10.82 2.33
C GLY A 42 -6.58 -12.22 2.92
N PHE A 43 -7.71 -12.67 3.45
CA PHE A 43 -7.89 -14.00 4.04
C PHE A 43 -9.26 -14.56 3.69
N GLY A 44 -9.50 -15.83 3.98
CA GLY A 44 -10.80 -16.48 3.84
C GLY A 44 -11.56 -16.58 5.16
N GLY A 45 -12.90 -16.55 5.07
CA GLY A 45 -13.79 -16.76 6.23
C GLY A 45 -14.35 -15.48 6.83
N THR A 46 -15.46 -15.66 7.56
CA THR A 46 -16.29 -14.58 8.11
C THR A 46 -16.13 -14.41 9.62
N GLN A 47 -15.25 -15.16 10.25
CA GLN A 47 -15.00 -15.13 11.71
C GLN A 47 -13.53 -15.39 12.02
N VAL A 48 -13.09 -14.96 13.21
CA VAL A 48 -11.72 -15.18 13.72
C VAL A 48 -11.60 -16.51 14.45
N GLU A 49 -12.63 -16.90 15.17
CA GLU A 49 -12.64 -18.16 15.91
C GLU A 49 -12.51 -19.37 14.97
N GLY A 50 -11.58 -20.28 15.27
CA GLY A 50 -11.28 -21.45 14.42
C GLY A 50 -10.61 -21.13 13.09
N ASN A 51 -10.19 -19.89 12.84
CA ASN A 51 -9.50 -19.47 11.60
C ASN A 51 -7.98 -19.38 11.83
N ASP A 52 -7.28 -20.50 11.58
CA ASP A 52 -5.82 -20.57 11.75
C ASP A 52 -5.06 -19.64 10.80
N GLU A 53 -5.58 -19.38 9.58
CA GLU A 53 -4.97 -18.43 8.63
C GLU A 53 -4.93 -17.03 9.23
N VAL A 54 -6.06 -16.53 9.73
CA VAL A 54 -6.15 -15.21 10.37
C VAL A 54 -5.23 -15.13 11.59
N ARG A 55 -5.23 -16.18 12.41
CA ARG A 55 -4.37 -16.24 13.60
C ARG A 55 -2.89 -16.16 13.21
N SER A 56 -2.45 -16.91 12.20
CA SER A 56 -1.07 -16.85 11.72
C SER A 56 -0.73 -15.49 11.16
N LEU A 57 -1.57 -14.90 10.31
CA LEU A 57 -1.34 -13.57 9.74
C LEU A 57 -1.18 -12.49 10.83
N VAL A 58 -2.03 -12.52 11.86
CA VAL A 58 -2.04 -11.47 12.89
C VAL A 58 -0.99 -11.72 13.99
N CYS A 59 -0.81 -12.96 14.45
CA CYS A 59 0.04 -13.27 15.61
C CYS A 59 1.48 -13.64 15.24
N ASP A 60 1.67 -14.39 14.12
CA ASP A 60 2.98 -14.91 13.75
C ASP A 60 3.66 -14.00 12.71
N VAL A 61 2.98 -13.72 11.59
CA VAL A 61 3.47 -12.79 10.54
C VAL A 61 3.43 -11.35 11.02
N LYS A 62 2.42 -10.98 11.82
CA LYS A 62 2.19 -9.63 12.37
C LYS A 62 1.99 -8.60 11.29
N VAL A 63 1.05 -8.89 10.38
CA VAL A 63 0.73 -8.02 9.24
C VAL A 63 0.36 -6.60 9.67
N GLY A 64 0.65 -5.61 8.81
CA GLY A 64 0.30 -4.21 9.03
C GLY A 64 -1.18 -3.93 8.86
N GLY A 65 -1.85 -4.70 8.00
CA GLY A 65 -3.27 -4.58 7.75
C GLY A 65 -3.89 -5.82 7.09
N LEU A 66 -5.21 -5.85 7.12
CA LEU A 66 -6.03 -6.84 6.44
C LEU A 66 -7.01 -6.15 5.48
N ILE A 67 -7.26 -6.75 4.31
CA ILE A 67 -8.26 -6.28 3.36
C ILE A 67 -9.45 -7.23 3.32
N LEU A 68 -10.66 -6.66 3.34
CA LEU A 68 -11.91 -7.39 3.37
C LEU A 68 -12.62 -7.34 2.02
N PHE A 69 -13.22 -8.46 1.64
CA PHE A 69 -14.02 -8.62 0.42
C PHE A 69 -15.40 -9.17 0.75
N GLU A 70 -16.41 -8.72 -0.01
CA GLU A 70 -17.75 -9.29 0.07
C GLU A 70 -17.77 -10.73 -0.44
N ARG A 71 -17.20 -10.94 -1.63
CA ARG A 71 -17.24 -12.24 -2.32
C ARG A 71 -15.85 -12.78 -2.60
N ASP A 72 -15.76 -14.10 -2.54
CA ASP A 72 -14.63 -14.84 -3.09
C ASP A 72 -14.73 -14.81 -4.63
N ALA A 73 -13.67 -14.34 -5.29
CA ALA A 73 -13.65 -14.15 -6.74
C ALA A 73 -13.75 -15.47 -7.52
N ARG A 74 -13.47 -16.61 -6.89
CA ARG A 74 -13.52 -17.94 -7.50
C ARG A 74 -14.88 -18.60 -7.35
N SER A 75 -15.42 -18.62 -6.12
CA SER A 75 -16.68 -19.33 -5.81
C SER A 75 -17.91 -18.44 -5.92
N GLY A 76 -17.73 -17.10 -5.84
CA GLY A 76 -18.83 -16.14 -5.77
C GLY A 76 -19.54 -16.12 -4.40
N GLU A 77 -19.12 -16.95 -3.45
CA GLU A 77 -19.69 -17.02 -2.10
C GLU A 77 -19.20 -15.85 -1.21
N ALA A 78 -19.83 -15.69 -0.04
CA ALA A 78 -19.38 -14.70 0.94
C ALA A 78 -17.94 -15.02 1.38
N ARG A 79 -17.07 -13.99 1.37
CA ARG A 79 -15.68 -14.16 1.77
C ARG A 79 -15.43 -13.67 3.20
N ASN A 80 -15.58 -12.35 3.44
CA ASN A 80 -15.36 -11.77 4.76
C ASN A 80 -16.59 -11.01 5.27
N ILE A 81 -17.48 -10.59 4.37
CA ILE A 81 -18.62 -9.74 4.67
C ILE A 81 -19.89 -10.45 4.22
N SER A 82 -20.76 -10.79 5.17
CA SER A 82 -22.04 -11.47 4.91
C SER A 82 -23.25 -10.75 5.48
N SER A 83 -23.10 -9.90 6.48
CA SER A 83 -24.11 -8.98 7.01
C SER A 83 -23.43 -7.83 7.78
N PRO A 84 -24.17 -6.73 8.08
CA PRO A 84 -23.65 -5.64 8.92
C PRO A 84 -23.22 -6.09 10.32
N GLU A 85 -23.98 -6.98 10.95
CA GLU A 85 -23.69 -7.49 12.29
C GLU A 85 -22.43 -8.36 12.27
N GLN A 86 -22.36 -9.27 11.29
CA GLN A 86 -21.24 -10.19 11.17
C GLN A 86 -19.93 -9.45 10.93
N VAL A 87 -19.89 -8.44 10.04
CA VAL A 87 -18.63 -7.72 9.76
C VAL A 87 -18.18 -6.88 10.94
N ARG A 88 -19.11 -6.28 11.71
CA ARG A 88 -18.77 -5.59 12.97
C ARG A 88 -18.11 -6.54 13.97
N GLN A 89 -18.68 -7.74 14.13
CA GLN A 89 -18.08 -8.74 15.00
C GLN A 89 -16.69 -9.17 14.50
N LEU A 90 -16.56 -9.49 13.20
CA LEU A 90 -15.28 -9.87 12.59
C LEU A 90 -14.20 -8.80 12.82
N THR A 91 -14.50 -7.54 12.52
CA THR A 91 -13.52 -6.45 12.66
C THR A 91 -13.16 -6.18 14.12
N SER A 92 -14.13 -6.30 15.04
CA SER A 92 -13.90 -6.22 16.48
C SER A 92 -12.95 -7.31 16.95
N ASP A 93 -13.19 -8.57 16.56
CA ASP A 93 -12.37 -9.72 16.93
C ASP A 93 -10.97 -9.63 16.32
N LEU A 94 -10.84 -9.16 15.07
CA LEU A 94 -9.55 -8.91 14.43
C LEU A 94 -8.73 -7.86 15.22
N GLN A 95 -9.37 -6.77 15.66
CA GLN A 95 -8.69 -5.75 16.45
C GLN A 95 -8.31 -6.27 17.85
N ALA A 96 -9.18 -7.04 18.50
CA ALA A 96 -8.88 -7.67 19.78
C ALA A 96 -7.70 -8.64 19.67
N LEU A 97 -7.68 -9.51 18.64
CA LEU A 97 -6.57 -10.41 18.36
C LEU A 97 -5.27 -9.65 18.09
N ALA A 98 -5.32 -8.57 17.30
CA ALA A 98 -4.16 -7.76 16.98
C ALA A 98 -3.56 -7.08 18.23
N LEU A 99 -4.42 -6.52 19.09
CA LEU A 99 -3.99 -5.93 20.35
C LEU A 99 -3.35 -6.97 21.27
N LEU A 100 -3.95 -8.16 21.36
CA LEU A 100 -3.41 -9.28 22.15
C LEU A 100 -2.02 -9.71 21.65
N CYS A 101 -1.88 -9.92 20.33
CA CYS A 101 -0.65 -10.50 19.75
C CYS A 101 0.46 -9.48 19.50
N THR A 102 0.12 -8.21 19.27
CA THR A 102 1.09 -7.19 18.82
C THR A 102 1.09 -5.90 19.63
N GLY A 103 0.10 -5.69 20.50
CA GLY A 103 -0.12 -4.43 21.21
C GLY A 103 -0.54 -3.27 20.30
N ARG A 104 -0.94 -3.54 19.04
CA ARG A 104 -1.24 -2.51 18.03
C ARG A 104 -2.53 -2.84 17.27
N ARG A 105 -3.28 -1.79 16.88
CA ARG A 105 -4.41 -1.94 15.99
C ARG A 105 -3.96 -2.27 14.56
N LEU A 106 -4.84 -2.94 13.80
CA LEU A 106 -4.67 -3.21 12.39
C LEU A 106 -5.23 -2.06 11.54
N LEU A 107 -4.60 -1.82 10.38
CA LEU A 107 -5.30 -1.22 9.25
C LEU A 107 -6.27 -2.26 8.70
N ILE A 108 -7.58 -1.99 8.73
CA ILE A 108 -8.60 -2.84 8.11
C ILE A 108 -9.13 -2.07 6.92
N ALA A 109 -8.86 -2.60 5.72
CA ALA A 109 -9.15 -1.94 4.46
C ALA A 109 -10.29 -2.62 3.69
N ALA A 110 -10.99 -1.84 2.86
CA ALA A 110 -11.91 -2.34 1.84
C ALA A 110 -12.05 -1.33 0.70
N ASP A 111 -12.50 -1.80 -0.48
CA ASP A 111 -12.84 -0.94 -1.61
C ASP A 111 -14.32 -0.54 -1.53
N ASN A 112 -14.60 0.70 -1.16
CA ASN A 112 -15.93 1.28 -1.25
C ASN A 112 -15.81 2.60 -2.03
N GLU A 113 -15.87 2.48 -3.37
CA GLU A 113 -15.75 3.63 -4.30
C GLU A 113 -17.09 4.31 -4.54
N GLY A 114 -18.16 3.55 -4.43
CA GLY A 114 -19.50 3.85 -4.91
C GLY A 114 -19.83 3.06 -6.18
N GLY A 115 -21.10 2.89 -6.48
CA GLY A 115 -21.56 2.20 -7.69
C GLY A 115 -21.10 0.74 -7.79
N ALA A 116 -20.35 0.41 -8.84
CA ALA A 116 -19.95 -0.97 -9.14
C ALA A 116 -18.93 -1.57 -8.15
N VAL A 117 -18.11 -0.74 -7.50
CA VAL A 117 -17.08 -1.20 -6.56
C VAL A 117 -17.45 -0.82 -5.14
N MET A 118 -18.22 -1.70 -4.50
CA MET A 118 -18.71 -1.57 -3.14
C MET A 118 -18.62 -2.93 -2.44
N ARG A 119 -17.79 -3.05 -1.38
CA ARG A 119 -17.75 -4.28 -0.57
C ARG A 119 -18.85 -4.30 0.47
N LEU A 120 -19.28 -3.13 0.95
CA LEU A 120 -20.47 -2.96 1.77
C LEU A 120 -21.67 -2.69 0.85
N SER A 121 -22.15 -3.74 0.19
CA SER A 121 -23.12 -3.64 -0.90
C SER A 121 -24.57 -3.66 -0.42
N THR A 122 -25.48 -3.18 -1.28
CA THR A 122 -26.93 -3.19 -1.03
C THR A 122 -27.49 -4.60 -0.84
N ARG A 123 -26.86 -5.61 -1.43
CA ARG A 123 -27.23 -7.03 -1.23
C ARG A 123 -27.10 -7.49 0.21
N LEU A 124 -26.25 -6.82 0.98
CA LEU A 124 -26.03 -7.10 2.40
C LEU A 124 -26.80 -6.16 3.34
N GLY A 125 -27.73 -5.37 2.78
CA GLY A 125 -28.55 -4.43 3.57
C GLY A 125 -27.93 -3.05 3.78
N TYR A 126 -26.79 -2.73 3.17
CA TYR A 126 -26.22 -1.39 3.22
C TYR A 126 -26.92 -0.42 2.28
N LEU A 127 -26.87 0.86 2.59
CA LEU A 127 -27.45 1.90 1.73
C LEU A 127 -26.64 2.04 0.43
N PRO A 128 -27.31 2.29 -0.71
CA PRO A 128 -26.64 2.53 -1.98
C PRO A 128 -25.81 3.82 -1.92
N THR A 129 -24.67 3.82 -2.60
CA THR A 129 -23.84 5.01 -2.82
C THR A 129 -23.72 5.23 -4.33
N PRO A 130 -23.96 6.47 -4.81
CA PRO A 130 -23.80 6.79 -6.24
C PRO A 130 -22.40 6.42 -6.75
N PRO A 131 -22.28 6.02 -8.04
CA PRO A 131 -20.96 5.86 -8.64
C PRO A 131 -20.25 7.21 -8.75
N PRO A 132 -18.90 7.24 -8.71
CA PRO A 132 -18.12 8.47 -8.88
C PRO A 132 -18.52 9.29 -10.11
N GLN A 133 -18.81 8.64 -11.23
CA GLN A 133 -19.29 9.31 -12.46
C GLN A 133 -20.55 10.13 -12.20
N ALA A 134 -21.55 9.58 -11.52
CA ALA A 134 -22.79 10.31 -11.24
C ALA A 134 -22.56 11.54 -10.33
N LEU A 135 -21.63 11.43 -9.40
CA LEU A 135 -21.21 12.57 -8.55
C LEU A 135 -20.45 13.63 -9.38
N GLY A 136 -19.61 13.19 -10.30
CA GLY A 136 -18.90 14.06 -11.22
C GLY A 136 -19.83 14.77 -12.20
N ASP A 137 -20.79 14.06 -12.78
CA ASP A 137 -21.80 14.60 -13.71
C ASP A 137 -22.73 15.61 -13.03
N ALA A 138 -23.07 15.39 -11.75
CA ALA A 138 -23.83 16.34 -10.94
C ALA A 138 -23.06 17.65 -10.68
N GLY A 139 -21.73 17.62 -10.67
CA GLY A 139 -20.87 18.79 -10.52
C GLY A 139 -20.99 19.49 -9.17
N ASP A 140 -21.63 18.87 -8.17
CA ASP A 140 -21.86 19.44 -6.83
C ASP A 140 -20.91 18.80 -5.79
N PRO A 141 -19.81 19.50 -5.41
CA PRO A 141 -18.89 18.98 -4.41
C PRO A 141 -19.49 18.89 -3.00
N ALA A 142 -20.52 19.69 -2.67
CA ALA A 142 -21.18 19.59 -1.37
C ALA A 142 -22.00 18.31 -1.28
N ALA A 143 -22.70 17.94 -2.35
CA ALA A 143 -23.39 16.65 -2.44
C ALA A 143 -22.39 15.48 -2.36
N THR A 144 -21.26 15.57 -3.05
CA THR A 144 -20.20 14.56 -2.99
C THR A 144 -19.64 14.39 -1.57
N ALA A 145 -19.38 15.48 -0.85
CA ALA A 145 -18.92 15.43 0.55
C ALA A 145 -19.97 14.78 1.46
N LEU A 146 -21.24 15.11 1.28
CA LEU A 146 -22.35 14.54 2.06
C LEU A 146 -22.47 13.02 1.83
N GLU A 147 -22.47 12.57 0.57
CA GLU A 147 -22.55 11.15 0.22
C GLU A 147 -21.32 10.38 0.71
N SER A 148 -20.13 10.96 0.57
CA SER A 148 -18.90 10.38 1.09
C SER A 148 -18.89 10.27 2.61
N ARG A 149 -19.37 11.27 3.34
CA ARG A 149 -19.51 11.22 4.80
C ARG A 149 -20.49 10.12 5.22
N ARG A 150 -21.64 9.98 4.52
CA ARG A 150 -22.60 8.92 4.78
C ARG A 150 -22.00 7.53 4.56
N MET A 151 -21.30 7.33 3.44
CA MET A 151 -20.57 6.10 3.15
C MET A 151 -19.47 5.86 4.19
N GLY A 152 -18.72 6.89 4.58
CA GLY A 152 -17.67 6.81 5.59
C GLY A 152 -18.22 6.40 6.97
N ALA A 153 -19.39 6.90 7.37
CA ALA A 153 -20.05 6.47 8.60
C ALA A 153 -20.40 4.97 8.56
N THR A 154 -20.90 4.48 7.42
CA THR A 154 -21.19 3.05 7.21
C THR A 154 -19.91 2.20 7.28
N ILE A 155 -18.81 2.65 6.65
CA ILE A 155 -17.50 1.99 6.67
C ILE A 155 -16.96 1.93 8.11
N ARG A 156 -17.07 3.05 8.83
CA ARG A 156 -16.63 3.15 10.22
C ARG A 156 -17.44 2.23 11.14
N GLU A 157 -18.77 2.20 10.98
CA GLU A 157 -19.65 1.31 11.73
C GLU A 157 -19.34 -0.16 11.49
N ALA A 158 -18.95 -0.53 10.28
CA ALA A 158 -18.45 -1.87 9.96
C ALA A 158 -17.07 -2.19 10.57
N GLY A 159 -16.44 -1.25 11.29
CA GLY A 159 -15.13 -1.40 11.90
C GLY A 159 -13.95 -1.33 10.89
N ILE A 160 -14.22 -0.93 9.65
CA ILE A 160 -13.22 -0.66 8.63
C ILE A 160 -12.70 0.76 8.84
N ASN A 161 -11.38 0.96 8.77
CA ASN A 161 -10.74 2.23 9.08
C ASN A 161 -9.96 2.84 7.91
N TRP A 162 -9.85 2.11 6.79
CA TRP A 162 -9.14 2.55 5.59
C TRP A 162 -9.95 2.18 4.34
N ASN A 163 -10.48 3.17 3.65
CA ASN A 163 -11.14 3.00 2.36
C ASN A 163 -10.12 3.15 1.22
N LEU A 164 -9.98 2.13 0.39
CA LEU A 164 -9.12 2.17 -0.79
C LEU A 164 -9.83 2.92 -1.92
N ALA A 165 -10.16 4.17 -1.69
CA ALA A 165 -10.81 5.16 -2.55
C ALA A 165 -10.39 6.57 -2.09
N PRO A 166 -10.56 7.61 -2.93
CA PRO A 166 -11.23 7.66 -4.21
C PRO A 166 -10.36 7.21 -5.40
N VAL A 167 -11.02 6.83 -6.50
CA VAL A 167 -10.39 6.76 -7.82
C VAL A 167 -10.21 8.19 -8.34
N VAL A 168 -8.97 8.58 -8.62
CA VAL A 168 -8.62 9.88 -9.18
C VAL A 168 -8.09 9.79 -10.62
N ASP A 169 -8.26 8.62 -11.23
CA ASP A 169 -7.98 8.43 -12.65
C ASP A 169 -8.88 9.33 -13.48
N VAL A 170 -8.30 10.06 -14.43
CA VAL A 170 -9.04 10.94 -15.35
C VAL A 170 -9.53 10.12 -16.54
N ALA A 171 -10.78 10.27 -16.96
CA ALA A 171 -11.39 9.49 -18.05
C ALA A 171 -10.84 9.91 -19.42
N VAL A 172 -9.54 9.69 -19.66
CA VAL A 172 -8.84 10.03 -20.91
C VAL A 172 -9.35 9.16 -22.08
N ASN A 173 -9.53 7.86 -21.84
CA ASN A 173 -10.11 6.93 -22.79
C ASN A 173 -11.57 6.61 -22.40
N PRO A 174 -12.58 7.09 -23.12
CA PRO A 174 -13.99 6.84 -22.79
C PRO A 174 -14.39 5.37 -22.86
N LEU A 175 -13.61 4.54 -23.55
CA LEU A 175 -13.85 3.09 -23.70
C LEU A 175 -13.00 2.26 -22.72
N ASN A 176 -12.36 2.90 -21.75
CA ASN A 176 -11.54 2.20 -20.75
C ASN A 176 -12.38 1.19 -19.95
N PRO A 177 -12.05 -0.13 -20.03
CA PRO A 177 -12.86 -1.17 -19.42
C PRO A 177 -12.67 -1.30 -17.90
N ALA A 178 -11.55 -0.79 -17.37
CA ALA A 178 -11.19 -0.97 -15.98
C ALA A 178 -11.83 0.07 -15.05
N VAL A 179 -11.94 1.30 -15.52
CA VAL A 179 -12.39 2.41 -14.68
C VAL A 179 -13.53 3.23 -15.27
N VAL A 180 -13.48 3.59 -16.58
CA VAL A 180 -14.45 4.52 -17.16
C VAL A 180 -15.79 3.87 -17.44
N THR A 181 -15.83 2.72 -18.16
CA THR A 181 -17.08 2.02 -18.47
C THR A 181 -17.81 1.47 -17.25
N LEU A 182 -17.12 1.39 -16.12
CA LEU A 182 -17.69 0.99 -14.82
C LEU A 182 -18.17 2.19 -13.99
N GLY A 183 -18.06 3.41 -14.51
CA GLY A 183 -18.47 4.64 -13.80
C GLY A 183 -17.61 4.96 -12.56
N ARG A 184 -16.35 4.46 -12.51
CA ARG A 184 -15.45 4.61 -11.35
C ARG A 184 -14.70 5.95 -11.33
N THR A 185 -14.71 6.71 -12.42
CA THR A 185 -14.04 8.01 -12.52
C THR A 185 -15.03 9.15 -12.35
N PHE A 186 -14.62 10.26 -11.77
CA PHE A 186 -15.47 11.45 -11.62
C PHE A 186 -15.68 12.20 -12.94
N SER A 187 -14.63 12.33 -13.78
CA SER A 187 -14.70 13.14 -15.00
C SER A 187 -13.55 12.87 -15.97
N SER A 188 -13.69 13.35 -17.21
CA SER A 188 -12.59 13.51 -18.17
C SER A 188 -11.83 14.84 -18.00
N ASP A 189 -12.39 15.79 -17.24
CA ASP A 189 -11.69 17.02 -16.85
C ASP A 189 -10.93 16.80 -15.53
N PRO A 190 -9.58 16.92 -15.53
CA PRO A 190 -8.78 16.74 -14.32
C PRO A 190 -9.14 17.73 -13.20
N GLN A 191 -9.66 18.92 -13.52
CA GLN A 191 -10.08 19.90 -12.51
C GLN A 191 -11.36 19.42 -11.79
N GLN A 192 -12.31 18.85 -12.51
CA GLN A 192 -13.49 18.23 -11.91
C GLN A 192 -13.10 17.03 -11.05
N VAL A 193 -12.17 16.18 -11.50
CA VAL A 193 -11.64 15.07 -10.69
C VAL A 193 -11.04 15.59 -9.38
N ILE A 194 -10.25 16.67 -9.42
CA ILE A 194 -9.65 17.28 -8.23
C ILE A 194 -10.73 17.80 -7.26
N ILE A 195 -11.73 18.51 -7.77
CA ILE A 195 -12.81 19.09 -6.97
C ILE A 195 -13.62 17.99 -6.27
N GLN A 196 -14.03 16.98 -7.02
CA GLN A 196 -14.87 15.89 -6.49
C GLN A 196 -14.08 14.96 -5.55
N ALA A 197 -12.82 14.63 -5.88
CA ALA A 197 -11.97 13.82 -5.02
C ALA A 197 -11.67 14.54 -3.69
N ARG A 198 -11.44 15.85 -3.71
CA ARG A 198 -11.28 16.66 -2.49
C ARG A 198 -12.51 16.55 -1.59
N ALA A 199 -13.70 16.75 -2.16
CA ALA A 199 -14.96 16.64 -1.44
C ALA A 199 -15.18 15.23 -0.88
N PHE A 200 -14.87 14.19 -1.67
CA PHE A 200 -14.92 12.80 -1.24
C PHE A 200 -14.01 12.54 -0.03
N ILE A 201 -12.74 12.97 -0.09
CA ILE A 201 -11.76 12.79 0.99
C ILE A 201 -12.21 13.51 2.26
N GLN A 202 -12.72 14.73 2.13
CA GLN A 202 -13.22 15.51 3.27
C GLN A 202 -14.36 14.79 3.97
N GLY A 203 -15.35 14.27 3.23
CA GLY A 203 -16.45 13.50 3.82
C GLY A 203 -15.97 12.21 4.52
N MET A 204 -14.99 11.50 3.96
CA MET A 204 -14.37 10.34 4.61
C MET A 204 -13.66 10.73 5.91
N HIS A 205 -12.90 11.82 5.90
CA HIS A 205 -12.19 12.30 7.09
C HIS A 205 -13.14 12.73 8.20
N GLU A 206 -14.26 13.40 7.86
CA GLU A 206 -15.31 13.73 8.83
C GLU A 206 -15.91 12.48 9.49
N ALA A 207 -15.96 11.36 8.79
CA ALA A 207 -16.38 10.08 9.35
C ALA A 207 -15.25 9.31 10.08
N GLY A 208 -14.02 9.83 10.09
CA GLY A 208 -12.87 9.18 10.72
C GLY A 208 -12.30 7.99 9.94
N VAL A 209 -12.46 7.98 8.61
CA VAL A 209 -11.98 6.94 7.70
C VAL A 209 -10.80 7.47 6.86
N LEU A 210 -9.71 6.71 6.83
CA LEU A 210 -8.54 6.98 5.98
C LEU A 210 -8.85 6.66 4.51
N THR A 211 -8.16 7.34 3.58
CA THR A 211 -8.37 7.22 2.14
C THR A 211 -7.12 6.78 1.38
N SER A 212 -7.29 6.34 0.13
CA SER A 212 -6.20 6.03 -0.78
C SER A 212 -6.51 6.53 -2.18
N LEU A 213 -5.70 7.48 -2.69
CA LEU A 213 -5.80 7.91 -4.08
C LEU A 213 -5.33 6.81 -5.00
N LYS A 214 -6.08 6.47 -6.07
CA LYS A 214 -5.73 5.39 -7.00
C LYS A 214 -6.15 5.70 -8.43
N HIS A 215 -5.43 5.14 -9.43
CA HIS A 215 -4.28 4.24 -9.40
C HIS A 215 -3.06 4.96 -10.00
N PHE A 216 -2.07 5.31 -9.17
CA PHE A 216 -0.91 6.09 -9.59
C PHE A 216 -0.02 5.33 -10.60
N PRO A 217 0.42 5.94 -11.73
CA PRO A 217 0.40 7.35 -12.09
C PRO A 217 -0.83 7.81 -12.88
N GLY A 218 -1.82 6.96 -13.09
CA GLY A 218 -3.04 7.12 -13.87
C GLY A 218 -3.37 5.85 -14.64
N HIS A 219 -4.63 5.44 -14.60
CA HIS A 219 -5.16 4.26 -15.30
C HIS A 219 -6.25 4.64 -16.30
N GLY A 220 -6.60 5.94 -16.39
CA GLY A 220 -7.74 6.41 -17.18
C GLY A 220 -7.56 6.33 -18.69
N SER A 221 -6.33 6.29 -19.20
CA SER A 221 -5.98 6.14 -20.61
C SER A 221 -5.91 4.69 -21.10
N SER A 222 -6.05 3.70 -20.21
CA SER A 222 -5.86 2.29 -20.54
C SER A 222 -6.89 1.77 -21.54
N ARG A 223 -6.46 0.86 -22.44
CA ARG A 223 -7.31 0.15 -23.39
C ARG A 223 -7.72 -1.24 -22.93
N THR A 224 -7.07 -1.75 -21.88
CA THR A 224 -7.29 -3.08 -21.31
C THR A 224 -7.33 -3.01 -19.80
N ASP A 225 -7.79 -4.08 -19.15
CA ASP A 225 -7.89 -4.19 -17.69
C ASP A 225 -6.67 -4.95 -17.12
N SER A 226 -6.01 -4.35 -16.14
CA SER A 226 -4.85 -4.91 -15.44
C SER A 226 -5.15 -6.16 -14.61
N HIS A 227 -6.41 -6.43 -14.31
CA HIS A 227 -6.82 -7.70 -13.70
C HIS A 227 -6.56 -8.91 -14.63
N HIS A 228 -6.62 -8.70 -15.94
CA HIS A 228 -6.54 -9.77 -16.93
C HIS A 228 -5.16 -9.94 -17.57
N GLY A 229 -4.29 -8.93 -17.51
CA GLY A 229 -2.97 -9.01 -18.12
C GLY A 229 -2.22 -7.68 -18.21
N PHE A 230 -1.18 -7.69 -19.01
CA PHE A 230 -0.32 -6.54 -19.25
C PHE A 230 -1.08 -5.36 -19.87
N VAL A 231 -0.85 -4.16 -19.30
CA VAL A 231 -1.48 -2.91 -19.76
C VAL A 231 -0.38 -1.92 -20.13
N ASP A 232 -0.26 -1.60 -21.42
CA ASP A 232 0.65 -0.59 -21.95
C ASP A 232 -0.12 0.70 -22.27
N VAL A 233 0.24 1.78 -21.60
CA VAL A 233 -0.34 3.12 -21.80
C VAL A 233 0.67 4.10 -22.42
N THR A 234 1.77 3.60 -22.99
CA THR A 234 2.84 4.44 -23.54
C THR A 234 2.31 5.46 -24.56
N GLU A 235 1.43 5.01 -25.47
CA GLU A 235 0.90 5.82 -26.56
C GLU A 235 -0.43 6.53 -26.20
N THR A 236 -1.02 6.21 -25.04
CA THR A 236 -2.36 6.70 -24.68
C THR A 236 -2.34 7.65 -23.47
N ALA A 237 -1.33 7.55 -22.60
CA ALA A 237 -1.26 8.35 -21.40
C ALA A 237 -0.85 9.79 -21.69
N ASP A 238 -1.63 10.75 -21.19
CA ASP A 238 -1.21 12.13 -21.04
C ASP A 238 -0.86 12.40 -19.57
N LEU A 239 0.43 12.35 -19.25
CA LEU A 239 0.92 12.56 -17.89
C LEU A 239 0.68 13.99 -17.36
N THR A 240 0.36 14.95 -18.21
CA THR A 240 -0.02 16.30 -17.76
C THR A 240 -1.42 16.23 -17.13
N ILE A 241 -2.31 15.52 -17.78
CA ILE A 241 -3.71 15.32 -17.38
C ILE A 241 -3.78 14.33 -16.20
N GLU A 242 -3.25 13.10 -16.37
CA GLU A 242 -3.44 12.01 -15.41
C GLU A 242 -2.75 12.25 -14.06
N LEU A 243 -1.64 13.01 -14.06
CA LEU A 243 -0.94 13.37 -12.81
C LEU A 243 -1.45 14.65 -12.15
N ALA A 244 -2.36 15.41 -12.78
CA ALA A 244 -2.87 16.65 -12.21
C ALA A 244 -3.59 16.45 -10.87
N PRO A 245 -4.49 15.43 -10.70
CA PRO A 245 -5.13 15.17 -9.43
C PRO A 245 -4.13 14.85 -8.31
N TYR A 246 -3.14 14.03 -8.58
CA TYR A 246 -2.11 13.69 -7.59
C TYR A 246 -1.30 14.92 -7.16
N ARG A 247 -0.88 15.78 -8.12
CA ARG A 247 -0.14 17.01 -7.80
C ARG A 247 -0.94 17.92 -6.88
N ALA A 248 -2.22 18.13 -7.19
CA ALA A 248 -3.09 18.99 -6.40
C ALA A 248 -3.33 18.45 -5.00
N LEU A 249 -3.81 17.18 -4.90
CA LEU A 249 -4.21 16.58 -3.64
C LEU A 249 -3.02 16.31 -2.70
N ILE A 250 -1.83 15.99 -3.24
CA ILE A 250 -0.59 15.89 -2.45
C ILE A 250 -0.22 17.26 -1.89
N LYS A 251 -0.24 18.32 -2.72
CA LYS A 251 0.08 19.70 -2.29
C LYS A 251 -0.87 20.21 -1.20
N GLU A 252 -2.12 19.79 -1.24
CA GLU A 252 -3.15 20.12 -0.25
C GLU A 252 -3.07 19.28 1.04
N GLY A 253 -2.20 18.25 1.08
CA GLY A 253 -2.07 17.34 2.23
C GLY A 253 -3.23 16.36 2.39
N LEU A 254 -4.01 16.13 1.33
CA LEU A 254 -5.20 15.28 1.33
C LEU A 254 -4.91 13.81 0.94
N ALA A 255 -3.71 13.50 0.52
CA ALA A 255 -3.31 12.13 0.17
C ALA A 255 -2.85 11.36 1.43
N ASP A 256 -3.76 10.67 2.13
CA ASP A 256 -3.41 9.81 3.27
C ASP A 256 -2.49 8.69 2.83
N SER A 257 -2.86 8.02 1.75
CA SER A 257 -2.08 7.02 1.05
C SER A 257 -2.29 7.13 -0.47
N ILE A 258 -1.38 6.53 -1.23
CA ILE A 258 -1.48 6.43 -2.69
C ILE A 258 -1.29 4.97 -3.08
N MET A 259 -2.25 4.41 -3.83
CA MET A 259 -2.16 3.08 -4.42
C MET A 259 -1.58 3.19 -5.84
N THR A 260 -0.62 2.31 -6.15
CA THR A 260 0.01 2.25 -7.47
C THR A 260 -0.85 1.51 -8.49
N ALA A 261 -0.62 1.76 -9.77
CA ALA A 261 -1.21 1.02 -10.87
C ALA A 261 -0.25 -0.04 -11.44
N HIS A 262 -0.79 -1.13 -11.97
CA HIS A 262 -0.03 -2.11 -12.74
C HIS A 262 -0.01 -1.77 -14.23
N VAL A 263 0.23 -0.50 -14.58
CA VAL A 263 0.35 -0.02 -15.95
C VAL A 263 1.81 0.17 -16.34
N PHE A 264 2.12 -0.17 -17.58
CA PHE A 264 3.42 0.08 -18.18
C PHE A 264 3.37 1.37 -19.00
N ASN A 265 4.36 2.25 -18.82
CA ASN A 265 4.56 3.44 -19.63
C ASN A 265 6.06 3.62 -19.88
N ARG A 266 6.48 3.37 -21.10
CA ARG A 266 7.89 3.45 -21.53
C ARG A 266 8.49 4.84 -21.31
N GLY A 267 7.68 5.90 -21.37
CA GLY A 267 8.12 7.27 -21.11
C GLY A 267 8.48 7.52 -19.63
N LEU A 268 7.95 6.72 -18.71
CA LEU A 268 8.31 6.77 -17.29
C LEU A 268 9.39 5.75 -16.93
N ASP A 269 9.24 4.50 -17.36
CA ASP A 269 10.21 3.42 -17.15
C ASP A 269 10.15 2.44 -18.33
N PRO A 270 11.25 2.25 -19.09
CA PRO A 270 11.26 1.37 -20.25
C PRO A 270 11.28 -0.13 -19.89
N TRP A 271 11.34 -0.49 -18.60
CA TRP A 271 11.58 -1.87 -18.17
C TRP A 271 10.46 -2.42 -17.28
N ASN A 272 9.89 -1.58 -16.39
CA ASN A 272 9.00 -2.06 -15.34
C ASN A 272 7.64 -1.35 -15.37
N PRO A 273 6.54 -2.06 -15.04
CA PRO A 273 5.25 -1.42 -14.77
C PRO A 273 5.37 -0.50 -13.56
N ALA A 274 4.46 0.47 -13.45
CA ALA A 274 4.56 1.56 -12.49
C ALA A 274 4.77 1.11 -11.04
N THR A 275 4.05 0.07 -10.58
CA THR A 275 4.21 -0.49 -9.23
C THR A 275 5.64 -0.96 -8.93
N LEU A 276 6.35 -1.49 -9.93
CA LEU A 276 7.70 -2.05 -9.78
C LEU A 276 8.80 -1.05 -10.20
N SER A 277 8.42 0.15 -10.64
CA SER A 277 9.30 1.14 -11.25
C SER A 277 9.90 2.10 -10.22
N ARG A 278 11.22 2.07 -10.09
CA ARG A 278 11.97 3.07 -9.31
C ARG A 278 11.86 4.47 -9.91
N PHE A 279 11.67 4.59 -11.21
CA PHE A 279 11.50 5.88 -11.88
C PHE A 279 10.14 6.47 -11.55
N THR A 280 9.08 5.67 -11.62
CA THR A 280 7.71 6.12 -11.35
C THR A 280 7.52 6.45 -9.87
N ILE A 281 7.91 5.55 -8.96
CA ILE A 281 7.61 5.74 -7.53
C ILE A 281 8.72 6.56 -6.85
N LYS A 282 9.99 6.10 -6.89
CA LYS A 282 11.04 6.76 -6.12
C LYS A 282 11.43 8.12 -6.69
N ARG A 283 11.63 8.24 -8.02
CA ARG A 283 12.06 9.52 -8.62
C ARG A 283 10.91 10.48 -8.84
N TYR A 284 9.77 10.00 -9.35
CA TYR A 284 8.67 10.89 -9.70
C TYR A 284 7.78 11.16 -8.49
N LEU A 285 7.11 10.15 -7.91
CA LEU A 285 6.18 10.35 -6.80
C LEU A 285 6.88 10.89 -5.54
N ARG A 286 7.96 10.24 -5.10
CA ARG A 286 8.70 10.64 -3.90
C ARG A 286 9.57 11.87 -4.14
N GLY A 287 10.27 11.94 -5.30
CA GLY A 287 11.23 12.99 -5.60
C GLY A 287 10.59 14.26 -6.18
N LYS A 288 9.85 14.12 -7.30
CA LYS A 288 9.32 15.29 -8.02
C LYS A 288 8.02 15.82 -7.42
N LEU A 289 7.10 14.93 -6.99
CA LEU A 289 5.86 15.32 -6.32
C LEU A 289 6.02 15.49 -4.81
N ASP A 290 7.19 15.15 -4.27
CA ASP A 290 7.56 15.28 -2.85
C ASP A 290 6.62 14.54 -1.87
N TYR A 291 5.97 13.47 -2.33
CA TYR A 291 5.03 12.72 -1.50
C TYR A 291 5.74 11.97 -0.36
N LYS A 292 5.35 12.22 0.88
CA LYS A 292 5.96 11.65 2.09
C LYS A 292 5.10 10.58 2.76
N GLY A 293 3.82 10.47 2.38
CA GLY A 293 2.86 9.53 2.95
C GLY A 293 3.09 8.08 2.52
N LEU A 294 2.16 7.21 2.89
CA LEU A 294 2.20 5.78 2.57
C LEU A 294 1.93 5.54 1.08
N VAL A 295 2.76 4.72 0.43
CA VAL A 295 2.48 4.13 -0.89
C VAL A 295 2.16 2.65 -0.70
N VAL A 296 0.98 2.24 -1.12
CA VAL A 296 0.55 0.83 -1.15
C VAL A 296 0.55 0.35 -2.61
N SER A 297 0.97 -0.89 -2.85
CA SER A 297 0.82 -1.48 -4.18
C SER A 297 -0.66 -1.75 -4.48
N ASP A 298 -1.06 -1.77 -5.75
CA ASP A 298 -2.21 -2.57 -6.15
C ASP A 298 -1.90 -4.05 -5.93
N ASP A 299 -2.91 -4.92 -6.05
CA ASP A 299 -2.77 -6.33 -5.70
C ASP A 299 -1.72 -7.05 -6.57
N LEU A 300 -0.64 -7.48 -5.93
CA LEU A 300 0.48 -8.17 -6.60
C LEU A 300 0.09 -9.53 -7.20
N LEU A 301 -1.12 -10.03 -6.91
CA LEU A 301 -1.66 -11.25 -7.50
C LEU A 301 -2.46 -10.99 -8.79
N MET A 302 -2.63 -9.73 -9.23
CA MET A 302 -3.30 -9.39 -10.49
C MET A 302 -2.54 -9.89 -11.72
N GLY A 303 -3.26 -10.17 -12.80
CA GLY A 303 -2.73 -10.73 -14.05
C GLY A 303 -1.56 -9.93 -14.62
N ALA A 304 -1.61 -8.60 -14.57
CA ALA A 304 -0.56 -7.72 -15.08
C ALA A 304 0.82 -7.94 -14.41
N ILE A 305 0.86 -8.40 -13.17
CA ILE A 305 2.10 -8.71 -12.45
C ILE A 305 2.38 -10.21 -12.48
N ARG A 306 1.40 -11.03 -12.10
CA ARG A 306 1.60 -12.47 -11.89
C ARG A 306 2.00 -13.23 -13.14
N GLN A 307 1.63 -12.75 -14.34
CA GLN A 307 2.02 -13.39 -15.61
C GLN A 307 3.53 -13.27 -15.90
N GLN A 308 4.22 -12.29 -15.31
CA GLN A 308 5.63 -12.01 -15.57
C GLN A 308 6.52 -12.22 -14.34
N TYR A 309 5.97 -12.06 -13.14
CA TYR A 309 6.69 -12.11 -11.88
C TYR A 309 6.02 -13.06 -10.90
N GLY A 310 6.80 -13.78 -10.08
CA GLY A 310 6.29 -14.38 -8.86
C GLY A 310 6.02 -13.31 -7.80
N VAL A 311 5.09 -13.58 -6.88
CA VAL A 311 4.70 -12.60 -5.83
C VAL A 311 5.90 -12.19 -4.97
N GLU A 312 6.86 -13.08 -4.74
CA GLU A 312 8.07 -12.83 -3.97
C GLU A 312 8.98 -11.80 -4.67
N GLU A 313 9.27 -11.99 -5.96
CA GLU A 313 10.13 -11.07 -6.71
C GLU A 313 9.42 -9.74 -6.98
N ALA A 314 8.12 -9.75 -7.31
CA ALA A 314 7.32 -8.54 -7.42
C ALA A 314 7.35 -7.70 -6.14
N SER A 315 7.27 -8.37 -4.98
CA SER A 315 7.37 -7.73 -3.66
C SER A 315 8.72 -7.04 -3.46
N ILE A 316 9.82 -7.69 -3.82
CA ILE A 316 11.17 -7.12 -3.72
C ILE A 316 11.31 -5.90 -4.64
N LEU A 317 10.88 -6.01 -5.90
CA LEU A 317 10.94 -4.91 -6.87
C LEU A 317 10.09 -3.71 -6.44
N ALA A 318 8.87 -3.94 -5.93
CA ALA A 318 8.00 -2.90 -5.39
C ALA A 318 8.66 -2.15 -4.21
N LEU A 319 9.27 -2.88 -3.26
CA LEU A 319 10.00 -2.27 -2.14
C LEU A 319 11.24 -1.50 -2.62
N GLN A 320 11.96 -1.99 -3.62
CA GLN A 320 13.06 -1.26 -4.26
C GLN A 320 12.58 0.02 -4.96
N ALA A 321 11.37 -0.01 -5.52
CA ALA A 321 10.73 1.15 -6.11
C ALA A 321 10.28 2.20 -5.08
N SER A 322 10.29 1.90 -3.78
CA SER A 322 9.82 2.72 -2.66
C SER A 322 8.30 2.68 -2.45
N VAL A 323 7.66 1.59 -2.83
CA VAL A 323 6.37 1.16 -2.29
C VAL A 323 6.61 0.78 -0.82
N ASP A 324 5.71 1.14 0.08
CA ASP A 324 5.86 0.91 1.52
C ASP A 324 5.06 -0.29 2.00
N MET A 325 3.90 -0.56 1.40
CA MET A 325 3.01 -1.64 1.80
C MET A 325 2.58 -2.45 0.58
N LEU A 326 2.64 -3.76 0.71
CA LEU A 326 2.40 -4.72 -0.36
C LEU A 326 1.02 -5.33 -0.18
N LEU A 327 0.13 -5.14 -1.15
CA LEU A 327 -1.19 -5.76 -1.15
C LEU A 327 -1.11 -7.16 -1.77
N ILE A 328 -1.57 -8.15 -1.00
CA ILE A 328 -1.70 -9.55 -1.39
C ILE A 328 -3.13 -9.97 -1.05
N SER A 329 -4.08 -9.73 -1.95
CA SER A 329 -5.52 -9.85 -1.65
C SER A 329 -5.99 -11.27 -1.40
N GLN A 330 -5.28 -12.27 -1.95
CA GLN A 330 -5.72 -13.67 -1.95
C GLN A 330 -7.11 -13.86 -2.60
N ASN A 331 -7.53 -12.93 -3.46
CA ASN A 331 -8.87 -12.90 -4.06
C ASN A 331 -8.86 -12.67 -5.58
N GLN A 332 -7.85 -13.22 -6.28
CA GLN A 332 -7.70 -13.15 -7.74
C GLN A 332 -7.94 -14.52 -8.40
N GLY A 333 -9.04 -15.20 -8.01
CA GLY A 333 -9.42 -16.51 -8.55
C GLY A 333 -8.56 -17.69 -8.10
N ARG A 334 -7.42 -17.46 -7.46
CA ARG A 334 -6.54 -18.47 -6.86
C ARG A 334 -6.04 -17.98 -5.51
N VAL A 335 -6.09 -18.85 -4.51
CA VAL A 335 -5.49 -18.60 -3.19
C VAL A 335 -4.06 -19.13 -3.20
N GLU A 336 -3.10 -18.30 -2.87
CA GLU A 336 -1.69 -18.66 -2.70
C GLU A 336 -1.39 -18.84 -1.21
N ARG A 337 -1.69 -20.02 -0.69
CA ARG A 337 -1.46 -20.32 0.74
C ARG A 337 0.00 -20.05 1.13
N GLY A 338 0.20 -19.43 2.30
CA GLY A 338 1.52 -19.09 2.81
C GLY A 338 2.25 -17.99 2.00
N ALA A 339 1.54 -17.22 1.16
CA ALA A 339 2.16 -16.15 0.38
C ALA A 339 2.80 -15.07 1.26
N ALA A 340 2.17 -14.71 2.37
CA ALA A 340 2.71 -13.73 3.31
C ALA A 340 4.05 -14.19 3.91
N GLU A 341 4.12 -15.44 4.36
CA GLU A 341 5.33 -16.06 4.91
C GLU A 341 6.45 -16.15 3.86
N ARG A 342 6.13 -16.58 2.61
CA ARG A 342 7.09 -16.64 1.51
C ARG A 342 7.63 -15.25 1.15
N VAL A 343 6.77 -14.23 1.10
CA VAL A 343 7.19 -12.85 0.84
C VAL A 343 8.10 -12.34 1.96
N ILE A 344 7.78 -12.61 3.23
CA ILE A 344 8.66 -12.26 4.36
C ILE A 344 10.02 -12.97 4.24
N ALA A 345 10.04 -14.26 3.88
CA ALA A 345 11.28 -15.00 3.68
C ALA A 345 12.10 -14.40 2.51
N ALA A 346 11.46 -14.05 1.41
CA ALA A 346 12.11 -13.40 0.27
C ALA A 346 12.68 -12.02 0.63
N ILE A 347 11.95 -11.20 1.40
CA ILE A 347 12.44 -9.89 1.89
C ILE A 347 13.66 -10.09 2.81
N ARG A 348 13.65 -11.09 3.70
CA ARG A 348 14.83 -11.42 4.53
C ARG A 348 16.04 -11.83 3.70
N GLY A 349 15.84 -12.66 2.67
CA GLY A 349 16.88 -13.02 1.72
C GLY A 349 17.44 -11.80 1.01
N ALA A 350 16.57 -10.94 0.48
CA ALA A 350 16.96 -9.71 -0.21
C ALA A 350 17.64 -8.65 0.70
N LEU A 351 17.38 -8.67 1.99
CA LEU A 351 18.15 -7.90 2.99
C LEU A 351 19.54 -8.49 3.21
N SER A 352 19.66 -9.82 3.25
CA SER A 352 20.90 -10.51 3.49
C SER A 352 21.88 -10.39 2.30
N ASP A 353 21.36 -10.44 1.07
CA ASP A 353 22.15 -10.32 -0.17
C ASP A 353 22.33 -8.86 -0.65
N GLY A 354 21.79 -7.88 0.11
CA GLY A 354 21.96 -6.45 -0.16
C GLY A 354 21.05 -5.88 -1.25
N ARG A 355 20.12 -6.66 -1.80
CA ARG A 355 19.11 -6.15 -2.75
C ARG A 355 18.13 -5.17 -2.13
N LEU A 356 17.85 -5.31 -0.82
CA LEU A 356 17.04 -4.38 -0.04
C LEU A 356 17.86 -3.71 1.06
N SER A 357 17.53 -2.46 1.38
CA SER A 357 18.16 -1.68 2.43
C SER A 357 17.33 -1.71 3.71
N SER A 358 17.92 -2.13 4.84
CA SER A 358 17.29 -2.09 6.16
C SER A 358 16.80 -0.68 6.52
N LYS A 359 17.56 0.37 6.15
CA LYS A 359 17.18 1.77 6.37
C LYS A 359 15.93 2.15 5.57
N ALA A 360 15.84 1.70 4.30
CA ALA A 360 14.68 1.96 3.46
C ALA A 360 13.43 1.28 4.03
N LEU A 361 13.53 0.00 4.41
CA LEU A 361 12.40 -0.72 5.01
C LEU A 361 11.97 -0.15 6.37
N ALA A 362 12.91 0.30 7.20
CA ALA A 362 12.59 1.01 8.44
C ALA A 362 11.78 2.28 8.16
N THR A 363 12.12 3.04 7.11
CA THR A 363 11.34 4.21 6.67
C THR A 363 9.95 3.83 6.21
N SER A 364 9.79 2.74 5.43
CA SER A 364 8.48 2.23 5.01
C SER A 364 7.63 1.81 6.21
N ILE A 365 8.20 1.09 7.17
CA ILE A 365 7.51 0.73 8.43
C ILE A 365 7.06 1.97 9.20
N GLN A 366 7.89 3.03 9.26
CA GLN A 366 7.51 4.29 9.89
C GLN A 366 6.30 4.93 9.21
N ARG A 367 6.21 4.91 7.87
CA ARG A 367 5.04 5.43 7.14
C ARG A 367 3.77 4.61 7.40
N VAL A 368 3.88 3.27 7.45
CA VAL A 368 2.76 2.41 7.85
C VAL A 368 2.28 2.76 9.26
N ARG A 369 3.20 2.94 10.20
CA ARG A 369 2.88 3.33 11.58
C ARG A 369 2.28 4.72 11.68
N ALA A 370 2.77 5.68 10.89
CA ALA A 370 2.23 7.03 10.82
C ALA A 370 0.78 7.04 10.31
N LEU A 371 0.48 6.27 9.23
CA LEU A 371 -0.91 6.12 8.77
C LEU A 371 -1.77 5.48 9.85
N ARG A 372 -1.31 4.37 10.43
CA ARG A 372 -2.05 3.63 11.49
C ARG A 372 -2.32 4.48 12.74
N SER A 373 -1.41 5.38 13.12
CA SER A 373 -1.61 6.25 14.29
C SER A 373 -2.76 7.25 14.12
N ARG A 374 -3.27 7.44 12.91
CA ARG A 374 -4.42 8.28 12.61
C ARG A 374 -5.77 7.56 12.75
N ILE A 375 -5.75 6.24 12.99
CA ILE A 375 -6.97 5.49 13.28
C ILE A 375 -7.53 5.98 14.62
N THR A 376 -8.72 6.53 14.58
CA THR A 376 -9.45 6.89 15.80
C THR A 376 -9.96 5.63 16.51
N PRO A 377 -9.99 5.60 17.83
CA PRO A 377 -10.49 4.47 18.65
C PRO A 377 -11.93 4.08 18.33
#